data_da9e78678d30d7ba21ce0cefd93b2dea
#
_entry.id   da9e78678d30d7ba21ce0cefd93b2dea
#
_cell.length_a   1.000
_cell.length_b   1.000
_cell.length_c   1.000
_cell.angle_alpha   90.00
_cell.angle_beta   90.00
_cell.angle_gamma   90.00
#
_symmetry.space_group_name_H-M   'P 1'
#
loop_
_entity.id
_entity.type
_entity.pdbx_description
1 polymer ?
#
loop_
_entity_poly.entity_id
_entity_poly.type
_entity_poly.pdbx_seq_one_letter_code
_entity_poly.pdbx_strand_id
1 'polypeptide(L)'
;PTFDYESDHLLSNHPLVYASTDALVLTENAWDWWWFWGQDEVDDMTNIHTFDISVPGVTTYTGSGRIDGQILNQFSLSEHKGVLRVATTVGQWNRWWMEDPEPMSSSVITLVRGVDPQTDQQILLEYGRIDGIAEGERIWSARFVEDRAYLVTFEQIDPLWTIDLSN
;
A
#
# COMPACT_ATOMS: atom_id res chain seq x y z
N PRO A 1 -23.08 -27.69 15.43
CA PRO A 1 -22.72 -27.15 14.13
C PRO A 1 -21.22 -27.29 13.97
N THR A 2 -20.78 -28.01 12.93
CA THR A 2 -19.38 -28.04 12.48
C THR A 2 -19.17 -26.81 11.61
N PHE A 3 -18.19 -25.99 11.95
CA PHE A 3 -17.76 -24.90 11.08
C PHE A 3 -16.67 -25.44 10.16
N ASP A 4 -16.91 -25.45 8.85
CA ASP A 4 -15.87 -25.63 7.87
C ASP A 4 -15.10 -24.31 7.77
N TYR A 5 -13.77 -24.41 7.74
CA TYR A 5 -12.88 -23.27 7.53
C TYR A 5 -11.79 -23.64 6.55
N GLU A 6 -11.37 -22.65 5.77
CA GLU A 6 -10.20 -22.68 4.92
C GLU A 6 -9.10 -21.85 5.57
N SER A 7 -7.86 -22.22 5.43
CA SER A 7 -6.75 -21.46 6.00
C SER A 7 -5.62 -21.31 4.99
N ASP A 8 -5.27 -20.07 4.69
CA ASP A 8 -4.05 -19.71 3.98
C ASP A 8 -3.01 -19.18 4.95
N HIS A 9 -1.74 -19.48 4.69
CA HIS A 9 -0.63 -19.08 5.55
C HIS A 9 0.28 -18.11 4.82
N LEU A 10 0.39 -16.90 5.37
CA LEU A 10 1.38 -15.91 4.98
C LEU A 10 2.35 -15.69 6.15
N LEU A 11 3.66 -15.81 5.88
CA LEU A 11 4.70 -15.48 6.86
C LEU A 11 5.00 -13.98 6.74
N SER A 12 4.63 -13.22 7.76
CA SER A 12 4.81 -11.77 7.79
C SER A 12 5.13 -11.27 9.19
N ASN A 13 5.88 -10.16 9.27
CA ASN A 13 6.14 -9.41 10.50
C ASN A 13 5.20 -8.22 10.58
N HIS A 14 4.16 -8.29 11.43
CA HIS A 14 3.20 -7.21 11.67
C HIS A 14 2.46 -6.74 10.41
N PRO A 15 1.69 -7.60 9.74
CA PRO A 15 0.93 -7.20 8.57
C PRO A 15 -0.17 -6.21 8.95
N LEU A 16 -0.35 -5.18 8.12
CA LEU A 16 -1.53 -4.35 8.16
C LEU A 16 -2.63 -5.05 7.37
N VAL A 17 -3.83 -5.08 7.93
CA VAL A 17 -4.99 -5.75 7.33
C VAL A 17 -6.05 -4.72 6.96
N TYR A 18 -6.50 -4.77 5.72
CA TYR A 18 -7.66 -4.05 5.23
C TYR A 18 -8.66 -5.05 4.65
N ALA A 19 -9.94 -4.84 4.91
CA ALA A 19 -11.01 -5.62 4.29
C ALA A 19 -12.15 -4.73 3.83
N SER A 20 -12.65 -5.01 2.63
CA SER A 20 -13.95 -4.56 2.11
C SER A 20 -14.96 -5.71 2.16
N THR A 21 -16.10 -5.56 1.48
CA THR A 21 -17.06 -6.66 1.28
C THR A 21 -16.53 -7.75 0.36
N ASP A 22 -15.62 -7.40 -0.55
CA ASP A 22 -15.21 -8.27 -1.66
C ASP A 22 -13.71 -8.58 -1.67
N ALA A 23 -12.90 -7.79 -0.94
CA ALA A 23 -11.45 -7.94 -0.93
C ALA A 23 -10.87 -7.92 0.48
N LEU A 24 -9.90 -8.82 0.71
CA LEU A 24 -8.97 -8.77 1.85
C LEU A 24 -7.60 -8.39 1.31
N VAL A 25 -6.96 -7.43 1.97
CA VAL A 25 -5.62 -6.95 1.61
C VAL A 25 -4.71 -7.07 2.83
N LEU A 26 -3.60 -7.73 2.66
CA LEU A 26 -2.52 -7.81 3.63
C LEU A 26 -1.32 -7.05 3.10
N THR A 27 -0.75 -6.17 3.93
CA THR A 27 0.45 -5.42 3.55
C THR A 27 1.51 -5.55 4.61
N GLU A 28 2.76 -5.57 4.19
CA GLU A 28 3.90 -5.53 5.09
C GLU A 28 4.98 -4.61 4.55
N ASN A 29 5.66 -3.91 5.45
CA ASN A 29 6.83 -3.13 5.05
C ASN A 29 7.94 -4.08 4.63
N ALA A 30 8.44 -3.91 3.41
CA ALA A 30 9.60 -4.65 2.92
C ALA A 30 10.85 -4.05 3.54
N TRP A 31 11.27 -4.59 4.66
CA TRP A 31 12.56 -4.27 5.25
C TRP A 31 13.60 -5.17 4.57
N ASP A 32 14.44 -4.61 3.74
CA ASP A 32 15.61 -5.32 3.30
C ASP A 32 16.57 -5.50 4.49
N TRP A 33 16.65 -6.72 4.99
CA TRP A 33 17.53 -7.14 6.09
C TRP A 33 19.02 -6.96 5.77
N TRP A 34 19.38 -6.55 4.54
CA TRP A 34 20.73 -6.36 4.05
C TRP A 34 21.40 -5.07 4.52
N TRP A 35 20.72 -4.19 5.25
CA TRP A 35 21.32 -2.98 5.81
C TRP A 35 22.54 -3.23 6.74
N PHE A 36 22.66 -4.46 7.27
CA PHE A 36 23.83 -4.87 8.06
C PHE A 36 25.12 -4.97 7.24
N TRP A 37 25.04 -5.04 5.91
CA TRP A 37 26.15 -5.29 5.02
C TRP A 37 26.52 -4.10 4.12
N GLY A 38 26.08 -2.88 4.43
CA GLY A 38 26.59 -1.63 3.86
C GLY A 38 26.04 -1.29 2.47
N GLN A 39 24.75 -1.47 2.25
CA GLN A 39 24.08 -0.79 1.15
C GLN A 39 23.46 0.52 1.68
N ASP A 40 23.78 1.63 1.01
CA ASP A 40 23.42 2.99 1.42
C ASP A 40 21.97 3.38 1.10
N GLU A 41 21.20 2.52 0.43
CA GLU A 41 19.83 2.77 0.03
C GLU A 41 18.87 1.87 0.85
N VAL A 42 18.10 2.49 1.71
CA VAL A 42 16.95 1.86 2.37
C VAL A 42 15.71 2.31 1.63
N ASP A 43 15.30 1.51 0.68
CA ASP A 43 14.05 1.75 -0.04
C ASP A 43 12.85 1.56 0.90
N ASP A 44 12.07 2.61 1.09
CA ASP A 44 10.76 2.53 1.74
C ASP A 44 9.78 1.82 0.80
N MET A 45 9.62 0.51 0.99
CA MET A 45 8.76 -0.32 0.14
C MET A 45 7.70 -1.05 0.96
N THR A 46 6.56 -1.31 0.35
CA THR A 46 5.49 -2.12 0.93
C THR A 46 5.12 -3.26 -0.01
N ASN A 47 5.15 -4.50 0.51
CA ASN A 47 4.58 -5.66 -0.16
C ASN A 47 3.07 -5.72 0.09
N ILE A 48 2.31 -6.06 -0.93
CA ILE A 48 0.85 -6.16 -0.89
C ILE A 48 0.42 -7.53 -1.39
N HIS A 49 -0.51 -8.17 -0.66
CA HIS A 49 -1.17 -9.41 -1.06
C HIS A 49 -2.67 -9.19 -1.02
N THR A 50 -3.37 -9.64 -2.06
CA THR A 50 -4.82 -9.49 -2.17
C THR A 50 -5.53 -10.82 -2.30
N PHE A 51 -6.71 -10.90 -1.69
CA PHE A 51 -7.59 -12.06 -1.71
C PHE A 51 -9.01 -11.61 -2.04
N ASP A 52 -9.72 -12.41 -2.81
CA ASP A 52 -11.16 -12.29 -3.02
C ASP A 52 -11.90 -12.99 -1.88
N ILE A 53 -12.80 -12.28 -1.21
CA ILE A 53 -13.64 -12.76 -0.13
C ILE A 53 -15.13 -12.52 -0.40
N SER A 54 -15.50 -12.23 -1.64
CA SER A 54 -16.89 -11.92 -2.06
C SER A 54 -17.86 -13.07 -1.84
N VAL A 55 -17.36 -14.31 -1.82
CA VAL A 55 -18.17 -15.50 -1.54
C VAL A 55 -17.96 -15.92 -0.08
N PRO A 56 -19.03 -15.91 0.75
CA PRO A 56 -18.92 -16.31 2.16
C PRO A 56 -18.31 -17.71 2.34
N GLY A 57 -17.25 -17.80 3.16
CA GLY A 57 -16.56 -19.05 3.46
C GLY A 57 -15.52 -19.47 2.41
N VAL A 58 -15.29 -18.66 1.38
CA VAL A 58 -14.26 -18.90 0.35
C VAL A 58 -13.28 -17.74 0.33
N THR A 59 -12.00 -18.05 0.36
CA THR A 59 -10.91 -17.07 0.21
C THR A 59 -10.05 -17.47 -0.97
N THR A 60 -9.92 -16.60 -1.96
CA THR A 60 -9.12 -16.86 -3.16
C THR A 60 -8.02 -15.84 -3.31
N TYR A 61 -6.76 -16.29 -3.35
CA TYR A 61 -5.63 -15.41 -3.63
C TYR A 61 -5.77 -14.79 -5.03
N THR A 62 -5.58 -13.46 -5.12
CA THR A 62 -5.81 -12.70 -6.36
C THR A 62 -4.61 -11.91 -6.85
N GLY A 63 -3.51 -11.93 -6.12
CA GLY A 63 -2.25 -11.36 -6.59
C GLY A 63 -1.43 -10.69 -5.51
N SER A 64 -0.18 -10.44 -5.85
CA SER A 64 0.75 -9.64 -5.03
C SER A 64 1.45 -8.58 -5.85
N GLY A 65 1.96 -7.58 -5.17
CA GLY A 65 2.76 -6.50 -5.74
C GLY A 65 3.62 -5.83 -4.69
N ARG A 66 4.50 -4.97 -5.16
CA ARG A 66 5.35 -4.12 -4.33
C ARG A 66 5.19 -2.69 -4.78
N ILE A 67 5.07 -1.77 -3.86
CA ILE A 67 4.94 -0.34 -4.10
C ILE A 67 5.93 0.44 -3.26
N ASP A 68 6.26 1.65 -3.70
CA ASP A 68 7.10 2.58 -2.98
C ASP A 68 6.34 3.19 -1.80
N GLY A 69 7.08 3.42 -0.72
CA GLY A 69 6.58 4.07 0.48
C GLY A 69 5.90 3.14 1.47
N GLN A 70 5.64 3.70 2.63
CA GLN A 70 5.00 3.03 3.75
C GLN A 70 3.55 3.43 3.87
N ILE A 71 2.70 2.47 4.21
CA ILE A 71 1.28 2.66 4.46
C ILE A 71 1.08 2.98 5.93
N LEU A 72 0.44 4.12 6.23
CA LEU A 72 0.24 4.58 7.61
C LEU A 72 -0.66 3.62 8.42
N ASN A 73 -1.81 3.27 7.86
CA ASN A 73 -2.81 2.42 8.50
C ASN A 73 -3.84 1.92 7.49
N GLN A 74 -4.80 1.11 7.95
CA GLN A 74 -5.85 0.52 7.12
C GLN A 74 -6.71 1.53 6.34
N PHE A 75 -6.78 2.79 6.79
CA PHE A 75 -7.55 3.83 6.12
C PHE A 75 -6.82 4.45 4.94
N SER A 76 -5.53 4.17 4.82
CA SER A 76 -4.71 4.50 3.65
C SER A 76 -4.89 3.49 2.50
N LEU A 77 -5.75 2.50 2.70
CA LEU A 77 -6.14 1.49 1.73
C LEU A 77 -7.62 1.59 1.41
N SER A 78 -7.99 1.33 0.18
CA SER A 78 -9.38 1.22 -0.25
C SER A 78 -9.48 0.38 -1.51
N GLU A 79 -10.42 -0.55 -1.55
CA GLU A 79 -10.83 -1.18 -2.80
C GLU A 79 -12.11 -0.50 -3.30
N HIS A 80 -12.15 -0.18 -4.59
CA HIS A 80 -13.32 0.41 -5.24
C HIS A 80 -13.41 -0.02 -6.69
N LYS A 81 -14.49 -0.69 -7.06
CA LYS A 81 -14.75 -1.17 -8.44
C LYS A 81 -13.60 -2.03 -9.01
N GLY A 82 -13.00 -2.87 -8.18
CA GLY A 82 -11.89 -3.76 -8.57
C GLY A 82 -10.51 -3.09 -8.61
N VAL A 83 -10.41 -1.81 -8.25
CA VAL A 83 -9.15 -1.05 -8.16
C VAL A 83 -8.76 -0.92 -6.69
N LEU A 84 -7.58 -1.38 -6.32
CA LEU A 84 -6.98 -1.12 -5.03
C LEU A 84 -6.30 0.25 -5.06
N ARG A 85 -6.65 1.12 -4.12
CA ARG A 85 -6.10 2.47 -3.96
C ARG A 85 -5.31 2.54 -2.68
N VAL A 86 -4.10 3.08 -2.76
CA VAL A 86 -3.16 3.10 -1.65
C VAL A 86 -2.54 4.49 -1.51
N ALA A 87 -2.51 5.01 -0.29
CA ALA A 87 -1.78 6.24 0.04
C ALA A 87 -0.52 5.86 0.83
N THR A 88 0.64 6.32 0.34
CA THR A 88 1.96 5.99 0.91
C THR A 88 2.78 7.25 1.19
N THR A 89 3.79 7.11 2.02
CA THR A 89 4.84 8.12 2.24
C THR A 89 6.22 7.46 2.15
N VAL A 90 7.12 8.03 1.36
CA VAL A 90 8.55 7.70 1.28
C VAL A 90 9.39 8.64 2.14
N GLY A 91 10.65 8.29 2.41
CA GLY A 91 11.59 9.16 3.11
C GLY A 91 11.34 9.31 4.61
N GLN A 92 10.46 8.49 5.21
CA GLN A 92 10.15 8.57 6.64
C GLN A 92 11.30 8.11 7.54
N TRP A 93 12.20 7.30 7.04
CA TRP A 93 13.30 6.69 7.78
C TRP A 93 14.65 7.31 7.47
N ASN A 94 14.67 8.57 7.02
CA ASN A 94 15.91 9.32 6.84
C ASN A 94 16.74 9.27 8.12
N ARG A 95 17.96 8.74 7.97
CA ARG A 95 18.89 8.58 9.09
C ARG A 95 19.99 9.62 8.99
N TRP A 96 20.41 10.16 10.12
CA TRP A 96 21.42 11.22 10.23
C TRP A 96 22.79 10.89 9.60
N TRP A 97 23.03 9.63 9.24
CA TRP A 97 24.25 9.18 8.58
C TRP A 97 24.10 8.97 7.05
N MET A 98 22.93 9.17 6.48
CA MET A 98 22.74 9.13 5.03
C MET A 98 23.31 10.40 4.41
N GLU A 99 24.13 10.25 3.37
CA GLU A 99 24.77 11.38 2.70
C GLU A 99 23.77 12.20 1.87
N ASP A 100 22.76 11.53 1.27
CA ASP A 100 21.71 12.17 0.48
C ASP A 100 20.35 11.49 0.77
N PRO A 101 19.71 11.84 1.90
CA PRO A 101 18.45 11.21 2.27
C PRO A 101 17.33 11.62 1.29
N GLU A 102 16.55 10.65 0.84
CA GLU A 102 15.37 10.91 0.03
C GLU A 102 14.41 11.87 0.75
N PRO A 103 13.99 12.99 0.13
CA PRO A 103 13.06 13.90 0.75
C PRO A 103 11.73 13.18 1.02
N MET A 104 11.14 13.44 2.18
CA MET A 104 9.83 12.90 2.52
C MET A 104 8.81 13.37 1.50
N SER A 105 8.04 12.44 0.94
CA SER A 105 7.01 12.72 -0.05
C SER A 105 5.90 11.69 0.03
N SER A 106 4.69 12.10 -0.32
CA SER A 106 3.53 11.23 -0.29
C SER A 106 2.96 10.99 -1.68
N SER A 107 2.34 9.81 -1.86
CA SER A 107 1.79 9.39 -3.15
C SER A 107 0.42 8.73 -2.95
N VAL A 108 -0.40 8.78 -4.00
CA VAL A 108 -1.58 7.93 -4.15
C VAL A 108 -1.38 7.04 -5.35
N ILE A 109 -1.43 5.73 -5.13
CA ILE A 109 -1.17 4.69 -6.12
C ILE A 109 -2.45 3.88 -6.31
N THR A 110 -2.78 3.56 -7.55
CA THR A 110 -3.89 2.68 -7.89
C THR A 110 -3.35 1.40 -8.54
N LEU A 111 -3.86 0.25 -8.10
CA LEU A 111 -3.42 -1.06 -8.53
C LEU A 111 -4.59 -1.87 -9.06
N VAL A 112 -4.36 -2.63 -10.11
CA VAL A 112 -5.32 -3.58 -10.69
C VAL A 112 -4.74 -4.98 -10.70
N ARG A 113 -5.61 -5.99 -10.69
CA ARG A 113 -5.22 -7.39 -10.82
C ARG A 113 -4.73 -7.67 -12.24
N GLY A 114 -3.68 -8.45 -12.36
CA GLY A 114 -3.12 -8.88 -13.63
C GLY A 114 -2.47 -10.25 -13.52
N VAL A 115 -1.94 -10.72 -14.64
CA VAL A 115 -1.18 -11.97 -14.72
C VAL A 115 0.17 -11.66 -15.34
N ASP A 116 1.23 -12.11 -14.70
CA ASP A 116 2.58 -12.03 -15.27
C ASP A 116 2.67 -12.95 -16.48
N PRO A 117 2.91 -12.41 -17.71
CA PRO A 117 2.93 -13.22 -18.92
C PRO A 117 4.10 -14.21 -19.00
N GLN A 118 5.11 -14.10 -18.13
CA GLN A 118 6.27 -14.99 -18.12
C GLN A 118 6.10 -16.15 -17.13
N THR A 119 5.46 -15.89 -16.00
CA THR A 119 5.35 -16.86 -14.90
C THR A 119 3.94 -17.40 -14.68
N ASP A 120 2.93 -16.84 -15.36
CA ASP A 120 1.50 -17.10 -15.16
C ASP A 120 1.02 -16.86 -13.72
N GLN A 121 1.76 -16.05 -12.97
CA GLN A 121 1.42 -15.69 -11.59
C GLN A 121 0.45 -14.53 -11.54
N GLN A 122 -0.45 -14.58 -10.54
CA GLN A 122 -1.33 -13.45 -10.22
C GLN A 122 -0.52 -12.32 -9.60
N ILE A 123 -0.58 -11.13 -10.21
CA ILE A 123 0.17 -9.94 -9.78
C ILE A 123 -0.74 -8.73 -9.66
N LEU A 124 -0.28 -7.73 -8.94
CA LEU A 124 -0.84 -6.38 -8.96
C LEU A 124 -0.02 -5.51 -9.88
N LEU A 125 -0.71 -4.87 -10.81
CA LEU A 125 -0.13 -3.92 -11.76
C LEU A 125 -0.50 -2.50 -11.33
N GLU A 126 0.46 -1.60 -11.35
CA GLU A 126 0.18 -0.18 -11.18
C GLU A 126 -0.66 0.32 -12.36
N TYR A 127 -1.81 0.91 -12.04
CA TYR A 127 -2.74 1.46 -13.01
C TYR A 127 -2.60 2.97 -13.15
N GLY A 128 -2.32 3.64 -12.04
CA GLY A 128 -2.06 5.08 -12.01
C GLY A 128 -1.41 5.52 -10.71
N ARG A 129 -0.76 6.69 -10.75
CA ARG A 129 -0.01 7.24 -9.63
C ARG A 129 -0.06 8.77 -9.64
N ILE A 130 -0.15 9.34 -8.46
CA ILE A 130 0.07 10.75 -8.19
C ILE A 130 1.15 10.85 -7.14
N ASP A 131 2.28 11.44 -7.48
CA ASP A 131 3.45 11.63 -6.62
C ASP A 131 3.63 13.08 -6.19
N GLY A 132 4.59 13.32 -5.28
CA GLY A 132 4.99 14.66 -4.87
C GLY A 132 3.93 15.38 -4.04
N ILE A 133 3.07 14.63 -3.36
CA ILE A 133 2.06 15.22 -2.49
C ILE A 133 2.74 15.64 -1.19
N ALA A 134 2.66 16.93 -0.85
CA ALA A 134 3.19 17.51 0.39
C ALA A 134 4.66 17.15 0.63
N GLU A 135 5.54 17.59 -0.24
CA GLU A 135 6.99 17.42 -0.09
C GLU A 135 7.47 17.93 1.28
N GLY A 136 8.27 17.11 1.97
CA GLY A 136 8.74 17.36 3.33
C GLY A 136 7.76 16.93 4.43
N GLU A 137 6.56 16.46 4.08
CA GLU A 137 5.53 16.08 5.02
C GLU A 137 5.10 14.62 4.87
N ARG A 138 4.68 14.01 5.97
CA ARG A 138 4.07 12.68 5.95
C ARG A 138 2.55 12.76 6.02
N ILE A 139 1.90 11.71 5.56
CA ILE A 139 0.46 11.52 5.75
C ILE A 139 0.18 11.24 7.24
N TRP A 140 -0.76 11.98 7.81
CA TRP A 140 -1.32 11.76 9.15
C TRP A 140 -2.68 11.07 9.13
N SER A 141 -3.43 11.27 8.06
CA SER A 141 -4.71 10.59 7.84
C SER A 141 -4.99 10.49 6.36
N ALA A 142 -5.61 9.39 5.96
CA ALA A 142 -6.14 9.21 4.63
C ALA A 142 -7.58 8.70 4.69
N ARG A 143 -8.39 9.07 3.70
CA ARG A 143 -9.73 8.53 3.48
C ARG A 143 -10.00 8.50 1.99
N PHE A 144 -10.56 7.39 1.56
CA PHE A 144 -11.08 7.23 0.21
C PHE A 144 -12.60 7.19 0.28
N VAL A 145 -13.25 8.04 -0.50
CA VAL A 145 -14.71 8.12 -0.56
C VAL A 145 -15.11 8.19 -2.04
N GLU A 146 -15.79 7.18 -2.52
CA GLU A 146 -16.14 7.05 -3.93
C GLU A 146 -14.93 7.25 -4.84
N ASP A 147 -14.96 8.18 -5.78
CA ASP A 147 -13.88 8.47 -6.71
C ASP A 147 -12.90 9.56 -6.20
N ARG A 148 -12.74 9.71 -4.87
CA ARG A 148 -11.87 10.73 -4.26
C ARG A 148 -11.01 10.18 -3.15
N ALA A 149 -9.80 10.73 -3.04
CA ALA A 149 -8.95 10.59 -1.86
C ALA A 149 -8.83 11.92 -1.11
N TYR A 150 -8.84 11.83 0.21
CA TYR A 150 -8.61 12.94 1.12
C TYR A 150 -7.41 12.58 1.98
N LEU A 151 -6.35 13.39 1.88
CA LEU A 151 -5.15 13.21 2.68
C LEU A 151 -4.98 14.40 3.60
N VAL A 152 -4.60 14.14 4.83
CA VAL A 152 -4.16 15.14 5.78
C VAL A 152 -2.68 14.93 6.03
N THR A 153 -1.88 15.95 5.77
CA THR A 153 -0.45 15.99 6.06
C THR A 153 -0.20 16.91 7.26
N PHE A 154 0.98 16.87 7.84
CA PHE A 154 1.29 17.72 8.99
C PHE A 154 2.56 18.49 8.74
N GLU A 155 2.37 19.76 8.39
CA GLU A 155 3.21 20.91 8.70
C GLU A 155 2.37 22.20 8.63
N GLN A 156 2.92 23.33 8.38
CA GLN A 156 2.30 24.60 8.76
C GLN A 156 1.29 25.21 7.76
N ILE A 157 1.09 24.61 6.57
CA ILE A 157 0.30 25.23 5.50
C ILE A 157 -0.51 24.16 4.74
N ASP A 158 -1.82 24.38 4.64
CA ASP A 158 -2.79 23.59 3.85
C ASP A 158 -2.74 22.05 4.04
N PRO A 159 -3.10 21.56 5.21
CA PRO A 159 -2.93 20.14 5.56
C PRO A 159 -3.94 19.20 4.88
N LEU A 160 -4.92 19.69 4.12
CA LEU A 160 -5.94 18.86 3.48
C LEU A 160 -5.81 18.84 1.95
N TRP A 161 -5.49 17.68 1.43
CA TRP A 161 -5.42 17.40 0.01
C TRP A 161 -6.67 16.66 -0.45
N THR A 162 -7.26 17.09 -1.54
CA THR A 162 -8.37 16.40 -2.21
C THR A 162 -7.92 15.96 -3.59
N ILE A 163 -7.97 14.67 -3.85
CA ILE A 163 -7.49 14.05 -5.08
C ILE A 163 -8.67 13.42 -5.79
N ASP A 164 -8.84 13.75 -7.06
CA ASP A 164 -9.83 13.15 -7.94
C ASP A 164 -9.24 11.87 -8.57
N LEU A 165 -9.91 10.76 -8.38
CA LEU A 165 -9.54 9.43 -8.87
C LEU A 165 -10.55 8.91 -9.90
N SER A 166 -11.34 9.78 -10.52
CA SER A 166 -12.41 9.41 -11.45
C SER A 166 -11.92 9.05 -12.85
N ASN A 167 -10.66 9.32 -13.18
CA ASN A 167 -10.04 9.06 -14.51
C ASN A 167 -8.96 7.99 -14.42
#